data_50e8261afcf2b5aa74fc61c0c4a7cd68
#
_entry.id   50e8261afcf2b5aa74fc61c0c4a7cd68
#
_cell.length_a   1.000
_cell.length_b   1.000
_cell.length_c   1.000
_cell.angle_alpha   90.00
_cell.angle_beta   90.00
_cell.angle_gamma   90.00
#
_symmetry.space_group_name_H-M   'P 1'
#
loop_
_entity.id
_entity.type
_entity.pdbx_description
1 polymer ?
#
loop_
_entity_poly.entity_id
_entity_poly.type
_entity_poly.pdbx_seq_one_letter_code
_entity_poly.pdbx_strand_id
1 'polypeptide(L)'
;MEKESGKALILMINKNRLKIIRIFLNKNYLENYKIKEIKGDASFRKYFRIYQKNKSFILASAEQEKKSNILNYVLINKFLRKQDISAPKVLDCDYKNGLALLQDFGDKTYLKLIKKSKDKFSIYKSLIKYLIKLQKINFKNNIFRFKKYDFKILKREIDLFFIWYLPHILKIKNNFKIKKLRKLLLSILKNNFIKNNYFVHRDFHVSNMMKYKEAAKNKIGIIDSQDALIGSRAYDILSLIDDVRIKTSPELKQKLLNYYLLLMKKENYFNIQQFKKEFSILSVQRAMKIIGIFSRLFKRDKKSRYLKLIPYTWTILNKRLEDPIFNEVRIIINQQIKLRSNNVN
;
A
#
# COMPACT_ATOMS: atom_id res chain seq x y z
N MET A 1 -8.53 -7.30 -35.92
CA MET A 1 -8.60 -6.62 -34.60
C MET A 1 -7.41 -6.88 -33.68
N GLU A 2 -6.71 -8.02 -33.74
CA GLU A 2 -5.55 -8.29 -32.83
C GLU A 2 -4.24 -7.60 -33.21
N LYS A 3 -4.04 -7.20 -34.46
CA LYS A 3 -2.84 -6.46 -34.88
C LYS A 3 -2.83 -4.98 -34.51
N GLU A 4 -4.00 -4.38 -34.23
CA GLU A 4 -4.12 -2.96 -33.86
C GLU A 4 -3.79 -2.71 -32.38
N SER A 5 -4.05 -3.68 -31.49
CA SER A 5 -3.71 -3.53 -30.06
C SER A 5 -2.20 -3.47 -29.81
N GLY A 6 -1.41 -4.17 -30.62
CA GLY A 6 0.06 -4.13 -30.55
C GLY A 6 0.66 -2.81 -31.05
N LYS A 7 0.07 -2.19 -32.09
CA LYS A 7 0.52 -0.90 -32.64
C LYS A 7 0.20 0.27 -31.71
N ALA A 8 -0.95 0.27 -31.03
CA ALA A 8 -1.32 1.32 -30.07
C ALA A 8 -0.41 1.35 -28.83
N LEU A 9 0.10 0.19 -28.40
CA LEU A 9 1.03 0.08 -27.26
C LEU A 9 2.42 0.64 -27.59
N ILE A 10 2.87 0.51 -28.85
CA ILE A 10 4.15 1.03 -29.36
C ILE A 10 4.20 2.56 -29.31
N LEU A 11 3.06 3.23 -29.42
CA LEU A 11 2.96 4.71 -29.35
C LEU A 11 3.14 5.28 -27.93
N MET A 12 2.98 4.48 -26.87
CA MET A 12 3.09 4.94 -25.47
C MET A 12 4.49 4.72 -24.84
N ILE A 13 5.35 3.92 -25.46
CA ILE A 13 6.71 3.67 -25.00
C ILE A 13 7.67 4.32 -25.99
N ASN A 14 8.62 5.12 -25.47
CA ASN A 14 9.70 5.69 -26.28
C ASN A 14 10.43 4.57 -27.06
N LYS A 15 10.70 4.77 -28.36
CA LYS A 15 11.38 3.79 -29.23
C LYS A 15 12.67 3.23 -28.60
N ASN A 16 13.47 4.09 -27.97
CA ASN A 16 14.69 3.68 -27.27
C ASN A 16 14.40 2.74 -26.10
N ARG A 17 13.32 3.01 -25.33
CA ARG A 17 12.93 2.16 -24.22
C ARG A 17 12.45 0.77 -24.68
N LEU A 18 11.72 0.71 -25.80
CA LEU A 18 11.34 -0.56 -26.40
C LEU A 18 12.54 -1.40 -26.83
N LYS A 19 13.58 -0.76 -27.41
CA LYS A 19 14.81 -1.45 -27.79
C LYS A 19 15.49 -2.08 -26.56
N ILE A 20 15.60 -1.32 -25.47
CA ILE A 20 16.19 -1.81 -24.20
C ILE A 20 15.37 -2.99 -23.63
N ILE A 21 14.05 -2.87 -23.62
CA ILE A 21 13.16 -3.95 -23.16
C ILE A 21 13.34 -5.20 -24.01
N ARG A 22 13.40 -5.06 -25.34
CA ARG A 22 13.60 -6.20 -26.26
C ARG A 22 14.94 -6.90 -26.00
N ILE A 23 16.03 -6.15 -25.87
CA ILE A 23 17.35 -6.71 -25.55
C ILE A 23 17.31 -7.49 -24.23
N PHE A 24 16.68 -6.91 -23.19
CA PHE A 24 16.56 -7.55 -21.88
C PHE A 24 15.70 -8.85 -21.94
N LEU A 25 14.60 -8.85 -22.68
CA LEU A 25 13.75 -10.02 -22.84
C LEU A 25 14.44 -11.12 -23.64
N ASN A 26 15.14 -10.79 -24.74
CA ASN A 26 15.89 -11.77 -25.55
C ASN A 26 17.00 -12.42 -24.72
N LYS A 27 17.75 -11.64 -23.91
CA LYS A 27 18.74 -12.18 -22.95
C LYS A 27 18.13 -13.22 -22.00
N ASN A 28 16.82 -13.12 -21.71
CA ASN A 28 16.10 -14.06 -20.85
C ASN A 28 15.40 -15.17 -21.66
N TYR A 29 15.81 -15.43 -22.90
CA TYR A 29 15.22 -16.43 -23.79
C TYR A 29 13.72 -16.24 -24.04
N LEU A 30 13.24 -15.00 -23.91
CA LEU A 30 11.87 -14.62 -24.22
C LEU A 30 11.82 -14.04 -25.63
N GLU A 31 11.80 -14.92 -26.63
CA GLU A 31 11.61 -14.59 -28.04
C GLU A 31 10.15 -14.84 -28.43
N ASN A 32 9.66 -14.15 -29.50
CA ASN A 32 8.30 -14.30 -30.00
C ASN A 32 7.21 -14.11 -28.91
N TYR A 33 7.42 -13.14 -28.03
CA TYR A 33 6.48 -12.83 -26.96
C TYR A 33 5.40 -11.84 -27.39
N LYS A 34 4.22 -11.94 -26.73
CA LYS A 34 3.22 -10.88 -26.74
C LYS A 34 3.40 -10.04 -25.47
N ILE A 35 3.33 -8.71 -25.58
CA ILE A 35 3.44 -7.77 -24.47
C ILE A 35 2.14 -7.01 -24.27
N LYS A 36 1.65 -6.95 -23.03
CA LYS A 36 0.44 -6.20 -22.66
C LYS A 36 0.72 -5.33 -21.46
N GLU A 37 0.44 -4.03 -21.54
CA GLU A 37 0.56 -3.15 -20.40
C GLU A 37 -0.47 -3.47 -19.32
N ILE A 38 -0.03 -3.52 -18.08
CA ILE A 38 -0.90 -3.62 -16.91
C ILE A 38 -1.09 -2.20 -16.39
N LYS A 39 -2.32 -1.69 -16.44
CA LYS A 39 -2.64 -0.36 -15.93
C LYS A 39 -2.29 -0.27 -14.45
N GLY A 40 -1.24 0.49 -14.12
CA GLY A 40 -0.82 0.77 -12.76
C GLY A 40 -1.73 1.78 -12.08
N ASP A 41 -1.73 1.79 -10.74
CA ASP A 41 -2.59 2.68 -9.97
C ASP A 41 -1.96 4.07 -9.77
N ALA A 42 -0.91 4.20 -8.97
CA ALA A 42 -0.33 5.51 -8.59
C ALA A 42 1.18 5.62 -8.81
N SER A 43 1.85 4.54 -9.25
CA SER A 43 3.30 4.49 -9.44
C SER A 43 3.73 5.11 -10.77
N PHE A 44 4.95 5.66 -10.82
CA PHE A 44 5.66 5.99 -12.07
C PHE A 44 6.21 4.73 -12.75
N ARG A 45 6.26 3.59 -12.05
CA ARG A 45 6.68 2.31 -12.60
C ARG A 45 5.59 1.76 -13.50
N LYS A 46 5.97 1.37 -14.71
CA LYS A 46 5.10 0.66 -15.64
C LYS A 46 5.27 -0.83 -15.48
N TYR A 47 4.19 -1.55 -15.58
CA TYR A 47 4.19 -3.01 -15.55
C TYR A 47 3.63 -3.55 -16.84
N PHE A 48 4.28 -4.59 -17.37
CA PHE A 48 3.86 -5.29 -18.58
C PHE A 48 3.76 -6.77 -18.29
N ARG A 49 2.73 -7.41 -18.81
CA ARG A 49 2.65 -8.87 -18.84
C ARG A 49 3.23 -9.35 -20.15
N ILE A 50 4.19 -10.23 -20.05
CA ILE A 50 4.89 -10.88 -21.16
C ILE A 50 4.32 -12.28 -21.30
N TYR A 51 3.78 -12.61 -22.46
CA TYR A 51 3.25 -13.94 -22.76
C TYR A 51 4.19 -14.64 -23.74
N GLN A 52 4.60 -15.86 -23.39
CA GLN A 52 5.39 -16.72 -24.25
C GLN A 52 4.88 -18.15 -24.13
N LYS A 53 4.36 -18.73 -25.22
CA LYS A 53 3.70 -20.02 -25.23
C LYS A 53 2.62 -20.05 -24.11
N ASN A 54 2.67 -21.04 -23.23
CA ASN A 54 1.72 -21.22 -22.12
C ASN A 54 2.16 -20.56 -20.80
N LYS A 55 3.19 -19.71 -20.84
CA LYS A 55 3.74 -19.02 -19.66
C LYS A 55 3.51 -17.53 -19.73
N SER A 56 3.38 -16.89 -18.56
CA SER A 56 3.36 -15.44 -18.45
C SER A 56 4.30 -14.96 -17.36
N PHE A 57 4.84 -13.75 -17.58
CA PHE A 57 5.79 -13.08 -16.69
C PHE A 57 5.37 -11.62 -16.51
N ILE A 58 5.83 -10.99 -15.45
CA ILE A 58 5.67 -9.56 -15.24
C ILE A 58 7.00 -8.87 -15.47
N LEU A 59 7.04 -7.91 -16.38
CA LEU A 59 8.14 -6.98 -16.55
C LEU A 59 7.81 -5.69 -15.83
N ALA A 60 8.60 -5.34 -14.81
CA ALA A 60 8.58 -4.04 -14.16
C ALA A 60 9.59 -3.10 -14.86
N SER A 61 9.13 -1.91 -15.26
CA SER A 61 9.94 -0.89 -15.93
C SER A 61 9.89 0.42 -15.13
N ALA A 62 11.02 0.79 -14.53
CA ALA A 62 11.20 1.94 -13.64
C ALA A 62 12.05 3.03 -14.29
N GLU A 63 11.72 3.43 -15.51
CA GLU A 63 12.48 4.40 -16.31
C GLU A 63 12.63 5.77 -15.60
N GLN A 64 11.55 6.24 -14.97
CA GLN A 64 11.49 7.55 -14.30
C GLN A 64 11.81 7.49 -12.80
N GLU A 65 12.18 6.32 -12.29
CA GLU A 65 12.51 6.14 -10.88
C GLU A 65 14.03 6.19 -10.67
N LYS A 66 14.42 6.55 -9.42
CA LYS A 66 15.82 6.37 -9.00
C LYS A 66 16.20 4.88 -9.08
N LYS A 67 17.40 4.58 -9.56
CA LYS A 67 17.91 3.18 -9.64
C LYS A 67 17.77 2.40 -8.34
N SER A 68 17.90 3.08 -7.19
CA SER A 68 17.71 2.47 -5.87
C SER A 68 16.31 1.89 -5.64
N ASN A 69 15.29 2.37 -6.33
CA ASN A 69 13.91 1.89 -6.11
C ASN A 69 13.69 0.50 -6.70
N ILE A 70 14.21 0.23 -7.91
CA ILE A 70 14.11 -1.12 -8.49
C ILE A 70 15.00 -2.11 -7.73
N LEU A 71 16.18 -1.68 -7.27
CA LEU A 71 17.04 -2.49 -6.42
C LEU A 71 16.35 -2.87 -5.12
N ASN A 72 15.75 -1.92 -4.40
CA ASN A 72 14.99 -2.18 -3.18
C ASN A 72 13.86 -3.17 -3.43
N TYR A 73 13.10 -2.99 -4.52
CA TYR A 73 12.04 -3.90 -4.89
C TYR A 73 12.52 -5.34 -5.06
N VAL A 74 13.62 -5.53 -5.79
CA VAL A 74 14.23 -6.84 -6.01
C VAL A 74 14.74 -7.45 -4.72
N LEU A 75 15.48 -6.68 -3.91
CA LEU A 75 16.06 -7.16 -2.65
C LEU A 75 14.98 -7.54 -1.62
N ILE A 76 13.92 -6.73 -1.50
CA ILE A 76 12.82 -7.03 -0.59
C ILE A 76 12.06 -8.27 -1.04
N ASN A 77 11.77 -8.45 -2.34
CA ASN A 77 11.12 -9.66 -2.81
C ASN A 77 11.98 -10.92 -2.58
N LYS A 78 13.28 -10.85 -2.84
CA LYS A 78 14.23 -11.94 -2.54
C LYS A 78 14.25 -12.26 -1.04
N PHE A 79 14.27 -11.24 -0.18
CA PHE A 79 14.22 -11.42 1.27
C PHE A 79 12.91 -12.09 1.72
N LEU A 80 11.76 -11.59 1.28
CA LEU A 80 10.46 -12.15 1.61
C LEU A 80 10.37 -13.64 1.21
N ARG A 81 10.86 -13.98 0.02
CA ARG A 81 10.91 -15.39 -0.45
C ARG A 81 11.78 -16.27 0.45
N LYS A 82 12.92 -15.80 0.92
CA LYS A 82 13.78 -16.51 1.88
C LYS A 82 13.09 -16.73 3.24
N GLN A 83 12.11 -15.90 3.59
CA GLN A 83 11.29 -16.01 4.80
C GLN A 83 9.99 -16.80 4.55
N ASP A 84 9.91 -17.57 3.48
CA ASP A 84 8.71 -18.32 3.06
C ASP A 84 7.45 -17.45 2.93
N ILE A 85 7.62 -16.18 2.53
CA ILE A 85 6.55 -15.26 2.15
C ILE A 85 6.46 -15.24 0.63
N SER A 86 5.26 -15.49 0.10
CA SER A 86 5.01 -15.52 -1.34
C SER A 86 5.01 -14.11 -1.93
N ALA A 87 6.18 -13.52 -2.11
CA ALA A 87 6.42 -12.36 -2.98
C ALA A 87 6.78 -12.83 -4.41
N PRO A 88 6.62 -12.02 -5.47
CA PRO A 88 7.00 -12.41 -6.82
C PRO A 88 8.46 -12.86 -6.90
N LYS A 89 8.70 -14.07 -7.44
CA LYS A 89 10.07 -14.52 -7.71
C LYS A 89 10.70 -13.58 -8.73
N VAL A 90 11.88 -13.06 -8.42
CA VAL A 90 12.68 -12.27 -9.35
C VAL A 90 13.47 -13.26 -10.22
N LEU A 91 13.17 -13.28 -11.52
CA LEU A 91 13.80 -14.15 -12.50
C LEU A 91 15.12 -13.55 -13.00
N ASP A 92 15.08 -12.26 -13.39
CA ASP A 92 16.26 -11.48 -13.76
C ASP A 92 16.00 -9.97 -13.49
N CYS A 93 17.09 -9.18 -13.49
CA CYS A 93 16.99 -7.75 -13.32
C CYS A 93 18.16 -7.02 -14.02
N ASP A 94 17.84 -5.88 -14.62
CA ASP A 94 18.80 -4.94 -15.18
C ASP A 94 18.68 -3.61 -14.39
N TYR A 95 19.53 -3.46 -13.38
CA TYR A 95 19.52 -2.28 -12.51
C TYR A 95 19.92 -1.00 -13.26
N LYS A 96 20.78 -1.11 -14.30
CA LYS A 96 21.23 0.03 -15.09
C LYS A 96 20.07 0.65 -15.84
N ASN A 97 19.22 -0.19 -16.41
CA ASN A 97 18.08 0.22 -17.19
C ASN A 97 16.74 0.20 -16.40
N GLY A 98 16.76 -0.12 -15.10
CA GLY A 98 15.58 -0.14 -14.26
C GLY A 98 14.55 -1.17 -14.69
N LEU A 99 14.97 -2.39 -15.06
CA LEU A 99 14.11 -3.49 -15.46
C LEU A 99 14.19 -4.65 -14.46
N ALA A 100 13.05 -5.30 -14.22
CA ALA A 100 13.00 -6.57 -13.48
C ALA A 100 11.95 -7.50 -14.11
N LEU A 101 12.35 -8.74 -14.36
CA LEU A 101 11.48 -9.82 -14.81
C LEU A 101 11.03 -10.64 -13.61
N LEU A 102 9.73 -10.82 -13.44
CA LEU A 102 9.12 -11.35 -12.23
C LEU A 102 8.14 -12.48 -12.54
N GLN A 103 7.90 -13.33 -11.56
CA GLN A 103 6.80 -14.29 -11.56
C GLN A 103 5.46 -13.55 -11.69
N ASP A 104 4.60 -14.08 -12.57
CA ASP A 104 3.22 -13.61 -12.68
C ASP A 104 2.29 -14.40 -11.75
N PHE A 105 1.60 -13.74 -10.85
CA PHE A 105 0.57 -14.32 -9.97
C PHE A 105 -0.83 -14.36 -10.62
N GLY A 106 -0.94 -13.91 -11.88
CA GLY A 106 -2.21 -13.83 -12.61
C GLY A 106 -3.06 -12.62 -12.20
N ASP A 107 -4.40 -12.75 -12.34
CA ASP A 107 -5.33 -11.62 -12.21
C ASP A 107 -6.29 -11.72 -11.01
N LYS A 108 -6.14 -12.75 -10.16
CA LYS A 108 -7.05 -13.01 -9.05
C LYS A 108 -6.61 -12.24 -7.79
N THR A 109 -6.94 -10.94 -7.71
CA THR A 109 -6.73 -10.16 -6.49
C THR A 109 -7.75 -10.52 -5.43
N TYR A 110 -7.38 -10.39 -4.14
CA TYR A 110 -8.34 -10.57 -3.03
C TYR A 110 -9.43 -9.49 -3.04
N LEU A 111 -9.19 -8.31 -3.61
CA LEU A 111 -10.25 -7.33 -3.86
C LEU A 111 -11.38 -7.91 -4.72
N LYS A 112 -11.03 -8.57 -5.84
CA LYS A 112 -12.01 -9.20 -6.73
C LYS A 112 -12.76 -10.34 -6.01
N LEU A 113 -12.05 -11.13 -5.21
CA LEU A 113 -12.65 -12.24 -4.45
C LEU A 113 -13.64 -11.74 -3.40
N ILE A 114 -13.26 -10.74 -2.60
CA ILE A 114 -14.10 -10.17 -1.55
C ILE A 114 -15.35 -9.49 -2.13
N LYS A 115 -15.22 -8.79 -3.27
CA LYS A 115 -16.38 -8.18 -3.94
C LYS A 115 -17.44 -9.21 -4.39
N LYS A 116 -16.99 -10.42 -4.74
CA LYS A 116 -17.87 -11.51 -5.22
C LYS A 116 -18.37 -12.43 -4.10
N SER A 117 -17.76 -12.41 -2.93
CA SER A 117 -18.04 -13.35 -1.85
C SER A 117 -19.18 -12.88 -0.95
N LYS A 118 -20.07 -13.83 -0.58
CA LYS A 118 -21.02 -13.67 0.51
C LYS A 118 -20.32 -13.76 1.87
N ASP A 119 -19.37 -14.69 2.04
CA ASP A 119 -18.56 -14.83 3.26
C ASP A 119 -17.23 -14.09 3.14
N LYS A 120 -17.28 -12.78 3.37
CA LYS A 120 -16.09 -11.91 3.41
C LYS A 120 -15.20 -12.21 4.62
N PHE A 121 -15.80 -12.58 5.75
CA PHE A 121 -15.06 -12.80 6.99
C PHE A 121 -14.05 -13.95 6.87
N SER A 122 -14.41 -15.09 6.29
CA SER A 122 -13.49 -16.20 6.06
C SER A 122 -12.31 -15.83 5.15
N ILE A 123 -12.55 -14.99 4.14
CA ILE A 123 -11.47 -14.51 3.28
C ILE A 123 -10.52 -13.63 4.09
N TYR A 124 -11.02 -12.66 4.83
CA TYR A 124 -10.20 -11.80 5.66
C TYR A 124 -9.45 -12.55 6.76
N LYS A 125 -10.04 -13.61 7.37
CA LYS A 125 -9.32 -14.47 8.31
C LYS A 125 -8.05 -15.07 7.72
N SER A 126 -8.09 -15.51 6.48
CA SER A 126 -6.90 -16.04 5.78
C SER A 126 -5.82 -14.97 5.58
N LEU A 127 -6.23 -13.73 5.23
CA LEU A 127 -5.32 -12.59 5.09
C LEU A 127 -4.71 -12.16 6.43
N ILE A 128 -5.49 -12.19 7.52
CA ILE A 128 -5.00 -11.90 8.88
C ILE A 128 -3.96 -12.94 9.32
N LYS A 129 -4.20 -14.24 9.08
CA LYS A 129 -3.20 -15.28 9.35
C LYS A 129 -1.91 -15.06 8.54
N TYR A 130 -2.05 -14.67 7.27
CA TYR A 130 -0.92 -14.34 6.42
C TYR A 130 -0.15 -13.09 6.92
N LEU A 131 -0.87 -12.05 7.38
CA LEU A 131 -0.26 -10.88 8.01
C LEU A 131 0.55 -11.24 9.26
N ILE A 132 0.01 -12.10 10.14
CA ILE A 132 0.73 -12.55 11.33
C ILE A 132 2.01 -13.29 10.95
N LYS A 133 1.97 -14.16 9.92
CA LYS A 133 3.18 -14.79 9.38
C LYS A 133 4.20 -13.75 8.91
N LEU A 134 3.74 -12.72 8.18
CA LEU A 134 4.57 -11.61 7.72
C LEU A 134 5.20 -10.81 8.87
N GLN A 135 4.48 -10.62 9.97
CA GLN A 135 4.97 -9.91 11.16
C GLN A 135 5.98 -10.72 12.01
N LYS A 136 6.05 -12.03 11.80
CA LYS A 136 7.01 -12.94 12.47
C LYS A 136 8.34 -13.08 11.73
N ILE A 137 8.54 -12.35 10.64
CA ILE A 137 9.78 -12.41 9.84
C ILE A 137 11.00 -12.08 10.71
N ASN A 138 12.04 -12.88 10.54
CA ASN A 138 13.33 -12.64 11.18
C ASN A 138 14.21 -11.75 10.31
N PHE A 139 14.68 -10.62 10.88
CA PHE A 139 15.57 -9.67 10.22
C PHE A 139 17.05 -9.96 10.43
N LYS A 140 17.40 -10.96 11.25
CA LYS A 140 18.80 -11.34 11.48
C LYS A 140 19.42 -11.83 10.16
N ASN A 141 20.68 -11.53 9.95
CA ASN A 141 21.47 -11.97 8.79
C ASN A 141 20.89 -11.52 7.42
N ASN A 142 20.21 -10.36 7.40
CA ASN A 142 19.69 -9.82 6.14
C ASN A 142 20.62 -8.74 5.57
N ILE A 143 20.99 -8.90 4.28
CA ILE A 143 21.81 -7.94 3.54
C ILE A 143 21.05 -6.62 3.33
N PHE A 144 19.72 -6.69 3.16
CA PHE A 144 18.90 -5.49 2.99
C PHE A 144 18.56 -4.86 4.33
N ARG A 145 19.03 -3.63 4.54
CA ARG A 145 18.71 -2.86 5.75
C ARG A 145 17.39 -2.10 5.58
N PHE A 146 16.34 -2.61 6.19
CA PHE A 146 15.05 -1.91 6.24
C PHE A 146 15.16 -0.60 7.03
N LYS A 147 14.57 0.46 6.47
CA LYS A 147 14.39 1.72 7.21
C LYS A 147 13.34 1.54 8.29
N LYS A 148 13.50 2.27 9.39
CA LYS A 148 12.48 2.31 10.45
C LYS A 148 11.36 3.25 10.03
N TYR A 149 10.13 2.88 10.38
CA TYR A 149 8.96 3.73 10.25
C TYR A 149 8.96 4.71 11.43
N ASP A 150 9.86 5.68 11.37
CA ASP A 150 10.15 6.63 12.43
C ASP A 150 9.19 7.84 12.40
N PHE A 151 9.33 8.69 13.43
CA PHE A 151 8.56 9.93 13.52
C PHE A 151 8.76 10.86 12.31
N LYS A 152 9.95 10.89 11.71
CA LYS A 152 10.23 11.73 10.54
C LYS A 152 9.40 11.30 9.32
N ILE A 153 9.24 9.99 9.13
CA ILE A 153 8.40 9.45 8.05
C ILE A 153 6.92 9.71 8.35
N LEU A 154 6.45 9.41 9.57
CA LEU A 154 5.06 9.63 9.99
C LEU A 154 4.65 11.11 9.86
N LYS A 155 5.55 12.03 10.26
CA LYS A 155 5.36 13.47 10.10
C LYS A 155 5.20 13.86 8.64
N ARG A 156 6.12 13.42 7.74
CA ARG A 156 6.02 13.71 6.30
C ARG A 156 4.72 13.21 5.69
N GLU A 157 4.24 12.08 6.15
CA GLU A 157 3.00 11.50 5.64
C GLU A 157 1.77 12.28 6.09
N ILE A 158 1.71 12.71 7.35
CA ILE A 158 0.61 13.53 7.85
C ILE A 158 0.63 14.94 7.23
N ASP A 159 1.83 15.46 6.95
CA ASP A 159 2.01 16.76 6.30
C ASP A 159 1.35 16.81 4.91
N LEU A 160 1.14 15.68 4.23
CA LEU A 160 0.42 15.62 2.95
C LEU A 160 -1.02 16.13 3.06
N PHE A 161 -1.69 15.90 4.20
CA PHE A 161 -3.03 16.45 4.47
C PHE A 161 -3.01 17.98 4.49
N PHE A 162 -2.05 18.56 5.18
CA PHE A 162 -1.91 20.02 5.32
C PHE A 162 -1.44 20.70 4.03
N ILE A 163 -0.57 20.01 3.25
CA ILE A 163 0.03 20.57 2.03
C ILE A 163 -0.89 20.41 0.83
N TRP A 164 -1.65 19.32 0.73
CA TRP A 164 -2.43 19.04 -0.47
C TRP A 164 -3.94 19.13 -0.28
N TYR A 165 -4.49 18.58 0.81
CA TYR A 165 -5.94 18.56 0.99
C TYR A 165 -6.51 19.91 1.40
N LEU A 166 -5.99 20.50 2.48
CA LEU A 166 -6.54 21.75 3.00
C LEU A 166 -6.49 22.89 1.96
N PRO A 167 -5.34 23.21 1.32
CA PRO A 167 -5.27 24.35 0.41
C PRO A 167 -5.87 24.08 -0.97
N HIS A 168 -5.73 22.84 -1.50
CA HIS A 168 -6.09 22.58 -2.89
C HIS A 168 -7.51 22.01 -3.07
N ILE A 169 -8.04 21.30 -2.08
CA ILE A 169 -9.40 20.76 -2.12
C ILE A 169 -10.37 21.64 -1.36
N LEU A 170 -10.08 21.95 -0.11
CA LEU A 170 -10.98 22.73 0.75
C LEU A 170 -10.76 24.24 0.68
N LYS A 171 -9.71 24.71 0.01
CA LYS A 171 -9.35 26.14 -0.08
C LYS A 171 -9.13 26.80 1.30
N ILE A 172 -8.71 26.01 2.28
CA ILE A 172 -8.40 26.49 3.63
C ILE A 172 -6.97 27.00 3.66
N LYS A 173 -6.81 28.28 4.02
CA LYS A 173 -5.50 28.91 4.24
C LYS A 173 -4.87 28.43 5.55
N ASN A 174 -3.53 28.42 5.59
CA ASN A 174 -2.77 28.08 6.79
C ASN A 174 -2.87 29.22 7.83
N ASN A 175 -3.82 29.10 8.76
CA ASN A 175 -4.05 30.03 9.86
C ASN A 175 -3.56 29.46 11.20
N PHE A 176 -3.68 30.24 12.29
CA PHE A 176 -3.27 29.82 13.63
C PHE A 176 -3.92 28.51 14.08
N LYS A 177 -5.22 28.32 13.85
CA LYS A 177 -5.94 27.10 14.25
C LYS A 177 -5.44 25.87 13.48
N ILE A 178 -5.13 26.01 12.19
CA ILE A 178 -4.55 24.93 11.37
C ILE A 178 -3.12 24.58 11.83
N LYS A 179 -2.32 25.61 12.17
CA LYS A 179 -0.99 25.39 12.76
C LYS A 179 -1.09 24.67 14.12
N LYS A 180 -2.05 25.06 14.97
CA LYS A 180 -2.34 24.39 16.25
C LYS A 180 -2.74 22.93 16.03
N LEU A 181 -3.67 22.65 15.10
CA LEU A 181 -4.09 21.30 14.73
C LEU A 181 -2.88 20.41 14.36
N ARG A 182 -2.01 20.91 13.47
CA ARG A 182 -0.81 20.19 13.06
C ARG A 182 0.12 19.93 14.24
N LYS A 183 0.35 20.93 15.11
CA LYS A 183 1.20 20.80 16.31
C LYS A 183 0.67 19.71 17.25
N LEU A 184 -0.64 19.69 17.52
CA LEU A 184 -1.29 18.68 18.37
C LEU A 184 -1.11 17.27 17.81
N LEU A 185 -1.40 17.06 16.53
CA LEU A 185 -1.23 15.76 15.89
C LEU A 185 0.22 15.25 15.95
N LEU A 186 1.18 16.13 15.70
CA LEU A 186 2.60 15.78 15.78
C LEU A 186 3.05 15.51 17.22
N SER A 187 2.50 16.22 18.21
CA SER A 187 2.76 15.95 19.63
C SER A 187 2.23 14.55 20.02
N ILE A 188 0.98 14.23 19.63
CA ILE A 188 0.41 12.90 19.89
C ILE A 188 1.29 11.80 19.28
N LEU A 189 1.70 11.97 18.02
CA LEU A 189 2.58 10.99 17.36
C LEU A 189 3.93 10.86 18.07
N LYS A 190 4.56 11.97 18.46
CA LYS A 190 5.89 11.98 19.08
C LYS A 190 5.86 11.35 20.48
N ASN A 191 4.90 11.75 21.31
CA ASN A 191 4.83 11.34 22.72
C ASN A 191 4.39 9.88 22.88
N ASN A 192 3.76 9.30 21.86
CA ASN A 192 3.29 7.92 21.87
C ASN A 192 4.03 7.03 20.86
N PHE A 193 5.16 7.52 20.32
CA PHE A 193 5.95 6.75 19.39
C PHE A 193 6.71 5.64 20.11
N ILE A 194 6.46 4.40 19.68
CA ILE A 194 7.13 3.23 20.23
C ILE A 194 8.01 2.60 19.15
N LYS A 195 9.21 2.24 19.56
CA LYS A 195 10.15 1.51 18.72
C LYS A 195 9.67 0.07 18.59
N ASN A 196 8.98 -0.22 17.52
CA ASN A 196 8.55 -1.57 17.14
C ASN A 196 9.45 -2.14 16.05
N ASN A 197 9.60 -3.46 16.04
CA ASN A 197 10.52 -4.17 15.15
C ASN A 197 9.79 -5.19 14.26
N TYR A 198 8.59 -4.85 13.79
CA TYR A 198 7.83 -5.71 12.90
C TYR A 198 7.96 -5.27 11.45
N PHE A 199 7.90 -6.22 10.52
CA PHE A 199 7.77 -5.90 9.12
C PHE A 199 6.45 -5.16 8.88
N VAL A 200 6.52 -4.03 8.19
CA VAL A 200 5.38 -3.21 7.80
C VAL A 200 5.42 -3.03 6.29
N HIS A 201 4.45 -3.62 5.61
CA HIS A 201 4.30 -3.52 4.16
C HIS A 201 3.89 -2.12 3.71
N ARG A 202 3.15 -1.39 4.56
CA ARG A 202 2.54 -0.07 4.36
C ARG A 202 1.30 -0.07 3.46
N ASP A 203 1.27 -0.93 2.46
CA ASP A 203 0.15 -1.07 1.53
C ASP A 203 -0.42 -2.50 1.57
N PHE A 204 -0.59 -3.05 2.80
CA PHE A 204 -1.18 -4.36 3.04
C PHE A 204 -2.70 -4.29 2.90
N HIS A 205 -3.19 -4.12 1.69
CA HIS A 205 -4.61 -4.05 1.36
C HIS A 205 -4.98 -5.08 0.29
N VAL A 206 -6.26 -5.38 0.20
CA VAL A 206 -6.78 -6.50 -0.61
C VAL A 206 -6.47 -6.42 -2.11
N SER A 207 -6.12 -5.24 -2.64
CA SER A 207 -5.71 -5.10 -4.05
C SER A 207 -4.28 -5.58 -4.29
N ASN A 208 -3.41 -5.59 -3.24
CA ASN A 208 -2.03 -6.04 -3.31
C ASN A 208 -1.85 -7.49 -2.85
N MET A 209 -2.96 -8.17 -2.52
CA MET A 209 -2.99 -9.59 -2.21
C MET A 209 -3.50 -10.37 -3.41
N MET A 210 -2.75 -11.40 -3.82
CA MET A 210 -3.04 -12.23 -4.98
C MET A 210 -3.35 -13.66 -4.56
N LYS A 211 -4.44 -14.23 -5.10
CA LYS A 211 -4.66 -15.68 -5.02
C LYS A 211 -4.05 -16.33 -6.26
N TYR A 212 -3.06 -17.17 -6.06
CA TYR A 212 -2.40 -17.89 -7.15
C TYR A 212 -2.17 -19.36 -6.81
N LYS A 213 -1.78 -20.15 -7.79
CA LYS A 213 -1.41 -21.56 -7.61
C LYS A 213 0.11 -21.71 -7.78
N GLU A 214 0.71 -22.48 -6.90
CA GLU A 214 2.09 -22.92 -7.01
C GLU A 214 2.15 -24.41 -6.60
N ALA A 215 2.71 -25.25 -7.45
CA ALA A 215 2.70 -26.71 -7.26
C ALA A 215 1.28 -27.24 -6.91
N ALA A 216 0.27 -26.87 -7.71
CA ALA A 216 -1.15 -27.19 -7.55
C ALA A 216 -1.83 -26.67 -6.26
N LYS A 217 -1.10 -26.08 -5.31
CA LYS A 217 -1.65 -25.54 -4.06
C LYS A 217 -2.04 -24.06 -4.20
N ASN A 218 -3.20 -23.71 -3.65
CA ASN A 218 -3.61 -22.30 -3.54
C ASN A 218 -2.73 -21.57 -2.53
N LYS A 219 -2.15 -20.44 -2.94
CA LYS A 219 -1.31 -19.58 -2.10
C LYS A 219 -1.81 -18.14 -2.09
N ILE A 220 -1.44 -17.40 -1.05
CA ILE A 220 -1.58 -15.97 -0.96
C ILE A 220 -0.26 -15.34 -1.35
N GLY A 221 -0.24 -14.55 -2.41
CA GLY A 221 0.92 -13.76 -2.81
C GLY A 221 0.75 -12.29 -2.41
N ILE A 222 1.85 -11.63 -2.10
CA ILE A 222 1.90 -10.20 -1.79
C ILE A 222 2.75 -9.49 -2.85
N ILE A 223 2.22 -8.38 -3.38
CA ILE A 223 2.92 -7.54 -4.35
C ILE A 223 3.08 -6.13 -3.80
N ASP A 224 3.90 -5.30 -4.46
CA ASP A 224 4.09 -3.88 -4.13
C ASP A 224 4.83 -3.63 -2.79
N SER A 225 5.83 -4.46 -2.49
CA SER A 225 6.55 -4.47 -1.19
C SER A 225 7.74 -3.51 -1.10
N GLN A 226 8.07 -2.74 -2.16
CA GLN A 226 9.30 -1.92 -2.23
C GLN A 226 9.40 -0.81 -1.18
N ASP A 227 8.28 -0.39 -0.63
CA ASP A 227 8.20 0.66 0.39
C ASP A 227 8.12 0.12 1.83
N ALA A 228 8.37 -1.19 1.99
CA ALA A 228 8.32 -1.82 3.29
C ALA A 228 9.33 -1.23 4.27
N LEU A 229 8.94 -1.17 5.54
CA LEU A 229 9.70 -0.60 6.65
C LEU A 229 9.66 -1.55 7.85
N ILE A 230 10.40 -1.21 8.89
CA ILE A 230 10.26 -1.81 10.23
C ILE A 230 9.48 -0.84 11.12
N GLY A 231 8.39 -1.29 11.71
CA GLY A 231 7.52 -0.42 12.52
C GLY A 231 6.51 -1.17 13.37
N SER A 232 5.38 -0.51 13.67
CA SER A 232 4.30 -1.08 14.47
C SER A 232 3.51 -2.13 13.70
N ARG A 233 3.22 -3.26 14.36
CA ARG A 233 2.32 -4.30 13.84
C ARG A 233 0.89 -3.80 13.61
N ALA A 234 0.50 -2.69 14.24
CA ALA A 234 -0.83 -2.11 14.07
C ALA A 234 -1.04 -1.54 12.65
N TYR A 235 0.01 -1.12 11.95
CA TYR A 235 -0.14 -0.40 10.69
C TYR A 235 -0.76 -1.25 9.57
N ASP A 236 -0.31 -2.48 9.38
CA ASP A 236 -0.79 -3.31 8.27
C ASP A 236 -2.16 -3.94 8.53
N ILE A 237 -2.50 -4.24 9.79
CA ILE A 237 -3.87 -4.64 10.13
C ILE A 237 -4.86 -3.48 9.92
N LEU A 238 -4.45 -2.24 10.19
CA LEU A 238 -5.22 -1.04 9.83
C LEU A 238 -5.40 -0.92 8.32
N SER A 239 -4.34 -1.15 7.54
CA SER A 239 -4.39 -1.11 6.08
C SER A 239 -5.39 -2.11 5.51
N LEU A 240 -5.54 -3.26 6.15
CA LEU A 240 -6.48 -4.31 5.75
C LEU A 240 -7.92 -4.00 6.18
N ILE A 241 -8.14 -3.55 7.42
CA ILE A 241 -9.48 -3.32 7.99
C ILE A 241 -10.09 -2.01 7.46
N ASP A 242 -9.27 -0.96 7.34
CA ASP A 242 -9.66 0.36 6.87
C ASP A 242 -9.22 0.61 5.42
N ASP A 243 -9.33 -0.42 4.58
CA ASP A 243 -9.08 -0.28 3.13
C ASP A 243 -10.15 0.61 2.50
N VAL A 244 -9.73 1.75 1.99
CA VAL A 244 -10.61 2.77 1.39
C VAL A 244 -11.18 2.38 0.03
N ARG A 245 -10.66 1.30 -0.58
CA ARG A 245 -11.09 0.80 -1.90
C ARG A 245 -12.31 -0.12 -1.80
N ILE A 246 -12.64 -0.56 -0.58
CA ILE A 246 -13.78 -1.42 -0.32
C ILE A 246 -14.49 -1.00 0.98
N LYS A 247 -15.77 -0.63 0.87
CA LYS A 247 -16.59 -0.31 2.04
C LYS A 247 -16.80 -1.58 2.88
N THR A 248 -16.32 -1.54 4.10
CA THR A 248 -16.46 -2.61 5.09
C THR A 248 -17.35 -2.11 6.23
N SER A 249 -18.34 -2.91 6.65
CA SER A 249 -19.23 -2.50 7.75
C SER A 249 -18.49 -2.40 9.09
N PRO A 250 -18.95 -1.55 10.02
CA PRO A 250 -18.35 -1.43 11.35
C PRO A 250 -18.27 -2.76 12.09
N GLU A 251 -19.32 -3.60 11.98
CA GLU A 251 -19.40 -4.91 12.63
C GLU A 251 -18.33 -5.86 12.08
N LEU A 252 -18.13 -5.87 10.75
CA LEU A 252 -17.10 -6.71 10.15
C LEU A 252 -15.71 -6.21 10.55
N LYS A 253 -15.47 -4.89 10.55
CA LYS A 253 -14.20 -4.31 11.03
C LYS A 253 -13.88 -4.73 12.46
N GLN A 254 -14.88 -4.67 13.35
CA GLN A 254 -14.73 -5.08 14.74
C GLN A 254 -14.46 -6.59 14.86
N LYS A 255 -15.19 -7.44 14.12
CA LYS A 255 -14.94 -8.89 14.08
C LYS A 255 -13.52 -9.22 13.60
N LEU A 256 -13.02 -8.51 12.59
CA LEU A 256 -11.66 -8.69 12.09
C LEU A 256 -10.59 -8.29 13.10
N LEU A 257 -10.78 -7.15 13.76
CA LEU A 257 -9.87 -6.70 14.82
C LEU A 257 -9.85 -7.68 15.99
N ASN A 258 -11.03 -8.11 16.44
CA ASN A 258 -11.16 -9.11 17.52
C ASN A 258 -10.48 -10.42 17.14
N TYR A 259 -10.63 -10.87 15.90
CA TYR A 259 -9.97 -12.09 15.42
C TYR A 259 -8.44 -11.94 15.42
N TYR A 260 -7.91 -10.80 14.96
CA TYR A 260 -6.48 -10.51 15.04
C TYR A 260 -5.98 -10.52 16.48
N LEU A 261 -6.69 -9.83 17.40
CA LEU A 261 -6.34 -9.78 18.82
C LEU A 261 -6.39 -11.16 19.48
N LEU A 262 -7.37 -11.99 19.14
CA LEU A 262 -7.47 -13.38 19.63
C LEU A 262 -6.24 -14.20 19.26
N LEU A 263 -5.77 -14.08 18.02
CA LEU A 263 -4.57 -14.77 17.57
C LEU A 263 -3.31 -14.21 18.24
N MET A 264 -3.26 -12.90 18.43
CA MET A 264 -2.09 -12.24 19.04
C MET A 264 -1.97 -12.48 20.54
N LYS A 265 -3.07 -12.73 21.28
CA LYS A 265 -3.02 -13.10 22.70
C LYS A 265 -2.24 -14.39 22.96
N LYS A 266 -2.09 -15.24 21.95
CA LYS A 266 -1.28 -16.47 22.03
C LYS A 266 0.22 -16.22 21.90
N GLU A 267 0.63 -14.99 21.57
CA GLU A 267 2.03 -14.60 21.46
C GLU A 267 2.54 -14.11 22.80
N ASN A 268 3.62 -14.71 23.27
CA ASN A 268 4.34 -14.20 24.43
C ASN A 268 4.73 -12.73 24.18
N TYR A 269 4.58 -11.88 25.21
CA TYR A 269 4.92 -10.44 25.18
C TYR A 269 4.00 -9.56 24.31
N PHE A 270 2.79 -10.01 23.89
CA PHE A 270 1.85 -9.14 23.23
C PHE A 270 1.10 -8.24 24.24
N ASN A 271 1.47 -6.96 24.29
CA ASN A 271 0.76 -5.97 25.09
C ASN A 271 -0.44 -5.40 24.32
N ILE A 272 -1.65 -5.83 24.72
CA ILE A 272 -2.90 -5.43 24.07
C ILE A 272 -3.24 -3.94 24.25
N GLN A 273 -2.92 -3.37 25.42
CA GLN A 273 -3.21 -1.96 25.69
C GLN A 273 -2.32 -1.06 24.82
N GLN A 274 -1.04 -1.39 24.77
CA GLN A 274 -0.08 -0.72 23.92
C GLN A 274 -0.46 -0.83 22.43
N PHE A 275 -0.85 -2.02 21.99
CA PHE A 275 -1.32 -2.23 20.63
C PHE A 275 -2.55 -1.37 20.31
N LYS A 276 -3.56 -1.32 21.18
CA LYS A 276 -4.77 -0.50 21.00
C LYS A 276 -4.44 0.98 20.89
N LYS A 277 -3.50 1.47 21.71
CA LYS A 277 -3.04 2.86 21.64
C LYS A 277 -2.36 3.17 20.31
N GLU A 278 -1.45 2.32 19.85
CA GLU A 278 -0.79 2.45 18.55
C GLU A 278 -1.80 2.37 17.40
N PHE A 279 -2.75 1.43 17.49
CA PHE A 279 -3.80 1.25 16.49
C PHE A 279 -4.64 2.52 16.34
N SER A 280 -5.05 3.15 17.45
CA SER A 280 -5.79 4.40 17.45
C SER A 280 -4.99 5.53 16.77
N ILE A 281 -3.76 5.76 17.21
CA ILE A 281 -2.92 6.86 16.72
C ILE A 281 -2.58 6.68 15.23
N LEU A 282 -2.15 5.48 14.84
CA LEU A 282 -1.77 5.20 13.46
C LEU A 282 -2.98 5.20 12.53
N SER A 283 -4.20 4.93 13.03
CA SER A 283 -5.41 4.98 12.20
C SER A 283 -5.73 6.40 11.74
N VAL A 284 -5.62 7.39 12.62
CA VAL A 284 -5.80 8.81 12.28
C VAL A 284 -4.69 9.27 11.35
N GLN A 285 -3.44 8.97 11.69
CA GLN A 285 -2.28 9.31 10.85
C GLN A 285 -2.44 8.75 9.43
N ARG A 286 -2.80 7.47 9.30
CA ARG A 286 -2.97 6.81 8.00
C ARG A 286 -4.15 7.40 7.21
N ALA A 287 -5.29 7.66 7.83
CA ALA A 287 -6.42 8.26 7.15
C ALA A 287 -6.09 9.65 6.60
N MET A 288 -5.43 10.50 7.38
CA MET A 288 -4.98 11.83 6.93
C MET A 288 -3.94 11.74 5.82
N LYS A 289 -2.97 10.81 5.93
CA LYS A 289 -2.02 10.50 4.85
C LYS A 289 -2.74 10.16 3.54
N ILE A 290 -3.73 9.27 3.59
CA ILE A 290 -4.46 8.83 2.40
C ILE A 290 -5.23 9.98 1.76
N ILE A 291 -5.93 10.79 2.54
CA ILE A 291 -6.62 11.99 2.05
C ILE A 291 -5.62 12.93 1.35
N GLY A 292 -4.46 13.17 1.97
CA GLY A 292 -3.40 13.98 1.39
C GLY A 292 -2.82 13.39 0.08
N ILE A 293 -2.60 12.07 0.03
CA ILE A 293 -2.14 11.38 -1.20
C ILE A 293 -3.16 11.52 -2.32
N PHE A 294 -4.45 11.28 -2.05
CA PHE A 294 -5.50 11.37 -3.06
C PHE A 294 -5.65 12.79 -3.61
N SER A 295 -5.55 13.79 -2.73
CA SER A 295 -5.53 15.21 -3.12
C SER A 295 -4.32 15.56 -4.00
N ARG A 296 -3.14 15.02 -3.68
CA ARG A 296 -1.94 15.18 -4.49
C ARG A 296 -2.08 14.52 -5.86
N LEU A 297 -2.58 13.27 -5.90
CA LEU A 297 -2.81 12.54 -7.15
C LEU A 297 -3.81 13.26 -8.07
N PHE A 298 -4.83 13.89 -7.50
CA PHE A 298 -5.75 14.73 -8.25
C PHE A 298 -5.07 16.00 -8.76
N LYS A 299 -4.48 16.79 -7.87
CA LYS A 299 -3.97 18.12 -8.21
C LYS A 299 -2.74 18.09 -9.10
N ARG A 300 -1.77 17.24 -8.75
CA ARG A 300 -0.48 17.14 -9.46
C ARG A 300 -0.56 16.20 -10.66
N ASP A 301 -1.16 15.02 -10.48
CA ASP A 301 -1.10 13.93 -11.45
C ASP A 301 -2.39 13.81 -12.29
N LYS A 302 -3.35 14.76 -12.10
CA LYS A 302 -4.64 14.84 -12.82
C LYS A 302 -5.49 13.57 -12.74
N LYS A 303 -5.34 12.77 -11.68
CA LYS A 303 -6.05 11.50 -11.47
C LYS A 303 -7.34 11.73 -10.66
N SER A 304 -8.40 12.25 -11.28
CA SER A 304 -9.67 12.63 -10.63
C SER A 304 -10.37 11.48 -9.90
N ARG A 305 -10.20 10.24 -10.35
CA ARG A 305 -10.83 9.04 -9.74
C ARG A 305 -10.56 8.90 -8.23
N TYR A 306 -9.45 9.46 -7.71
CA TYR A 306 -9.10 9.36 -6.29
C TYR A 306 -9.94 10.26 -5.40
N LEU A 307 -10.50 11.36 -5.92
CA LEU A 307 -11.40 12.23 -5.15
C LEU A 307 -12.62 11.46 -4.62
N LYS A 308 -13.14 10.50 -5.41
CA LYS A 308 -14.29 9.67 -5.03
C LYS A 308 -14.04 8.80 -3.78
N LEU A 309 -12.79 8.62 -3.39
CA LEU A 309 -12.41 7.84 -2.21
C LEU A 309 -12.26 8.69 -0.95
N ILE A 310 -12.17 10.01 -1.08
CA ILE A 310 -11.99 10.93 0.04
C ILE A 310 -13.19 10.90 1.02
N PRO A 311 -14.47 10.94 0.58
CA PRO A 311 -15.59 10.94 1.51
C PRO A 311 -15.61 9.71 2.42
N TYR A 312 -15.36 8.51 1.87
CA TYR A 312 -15.29 7.31 2.70
C TYR A 312 -14.06 7.30 3.63
N THR A 313 -12.94 7.85 3.19
CA THR A 313 -11.76 8.02 4.05
C THR A 313 -12.04 8.97 5.21
N TRP A 314 -12.85 10.02 4.98
CA TRP A 314 -13.34 10.92 6.03
C TRP A 314 -14.24 10.21 7.04
N THR A 315 -15.14 9.33 6.59
CA THR A 315 -15.96 8.51 7.50
C THR A 315 -15.08 7.68 8.44
N ILE A 316 -14.03 7.07 7.90
CA ILE A 316 -13.04 6.33 8.71
C ILE A 316 -12.33 7.27 9.68
N LEU A 317 -11.82 8.41 9.21
CA LEU A 317 -11.11 9.38 10.04
C LEU A 317 -11.98 9.87 11.21
N ASN A 318 -13.23 10.28 10.94
CA ASN A 318 -14.15 10.76 11.95
C ASN A 318 -14.40 9.69 13.04
N LYS A 319 -14.59 8.43 12.66
CA LYS A 319 -14.75 7.33 13.62
C LYS A 319 -13.50 7.12 14.48
N ARG A 320 -12.30 7.29 13.90
CA ARG A 320 -11.04 7.13 14.63
C ARG A 320 -10.73 8.31 15.56
N LEU A 321 -11.22 9.50 15.23
CA LEU A 321 -11.11 10.71 16.07
C LEU A 321 -12.02 10.68 17.30
N GLU A 322 -12.90 9.68 17.46
CA GLU A 322 -13.72 9.50 18.66
C GLU A 322 -12.88 9.07 19.87
N ASP A 323 -11.68 8.53 19.67
CA ASP A 323 -10.78 8.20 20.76
C ASP A 323 -10.42 9.46 21.56
N PRO A 324 -10.53 9.44 22.90
CA PRO A 324 -10.30 10.61 23.76
C PRO A 324 -8.96 11.31 23.57
N ILE A 325 -7.92 10.60 23.14
CA ILE A 325 -6.60 11.16 22.85
C ILE A 325 -6.66 12.27 21.78
N PHE A 326 -7.71 12.30 20.96
CA PHE A 326 -7.92 13.25 19.87
C PHE A 326 -8.97 14.33 20.17
N ASN A 327 -9.43 14.51 21.40
CA ASN A 327 -10.52 15.45 21.71
C ASN A 327 -10.24 16.86 21.20
N GLU A 328 -9.06 17.43 21.48
CA GLU A 328 -8.71 18.77 20.97
C GLU A 328 -8.58 18.80 19.44
N VAL A 329 -8.01 17.74 18.84
CA VAL A 329 -7.90 17.59 17.39
C VAL A 329 -9.30 17.59 16.76
N ARG A 330 -10.24 16.84 17.32
CA ARG A 330 -11.63 16.73 16.86
C ARG A 330 -12.36 18.08 16.92
N ILE A 331 -12.18 18.83 18.00
CA ILE A 331 -12.78 20.18 18.14
C ILE A 331 -12.31 21.08 17.00
N ILE A 332 -11.00 21.16 16.75
CA ILE A 332 -10.46 22.03 15.68
C ILE A 332 -10.92 21.55 14.30
N ILE A 333 -10.95 20.25 14.05
CA ILE A 333 -11.42 19.68 12.78
C ILE A 333 -12.89 20.04 12.56
N ASN A 334 -13.76 19.90 13.55
CA ASN A 334 -15.17 20.24 13.44
C ASN A 334 -15.37 21.74 13.14
N GLN A 335 -14.62 22.61 13.81
CA GLN A 335 -14.73 24.06 13.64
C GLN A 335 -14.18 24.56 12.29
N GLN A 336 -13.10 23.97 11.79
CA GLN A 336 -12.35 24.55 10.66
C GLN A 336 -12.54 23.78 9.34
N ILE A 337 -12.91 22.51 9.41
CA ILE A 337 -12.82 21.60 8.25
C ILE A 337 -14.17 20.99 7.91
N LYS A 338 -14.93 20.49 8.89
CA LYS A 338 -16.16 19.70 8.65
C LYS A 338 -17.25 20.48 7.90
N LEU A 339 -17.42 21.76 8.21
CA LEU A 339 -18.39 22.65 7.52
C LEU A 339 -18.10 22.81 6.03
N ARG A 340 -16.83 22.69 5.62
CA ARG A 340 -16.40 22.85 4.23
C ARG A 340 -16.27 21.54 3.47
N SER A 341 -16.11 20.41 4.15
CA SER A 341 -16.03 19.08 3.51
C SER A 341 -17.40 18.60 2.99
N ASN A 342 -18.50 19.10 3.55
CA ASN A 342 -19.86 18.77 3.08
C ASN A 342 -20.23 19.50 1.78
N ASN A 343 -19.50 20.56 1.41
CA ASN A 343 -19.75 21.37 0.20
C ASN A 343 -18.86 20.97 -1.00
N VAL A 344 -18.14 19.86 -0.93
CA VAL A 344 -17.24 19.34 -1.98
C VAL A 344 -17.83 18.10 -2.67
N ASN A 345 -19.17 17.97 -2.69
CA ASN A 345 -19.88 16.96 -3.47
C ASN A 345 -20.14 17.43 -4.89
#